data_675ade28e4faf2dee29d0270eea32145
#
_entry.id   675ade28e4faf2dee29d0270eea32145
#
_cell.length_a   1.000
_cell.length_b   1.000
_cell.length_c   1.000
_cell.angle_alpha   90.00
_cell.angle_beta   90.00
_cell.angle_gamma   90.00
#
_symmetry.space_group_name_H-M   'P 1'
#
loop_
_entity.id
_entity.type
_entity.pdbx_description
1 polymer ?
#
loop_
_entity_poly.entity_id
_entity_poly.type
_entity_poly.pdbx_seq_one_letter_code
_entity_poly.pdbx_strand_id
1 'polypeptide(L)'
;MGQGSPGKESEMYELVPKELAATVPPLYATEDEAEPIARVKLFSCFNGWTWLVTECDPESGEAFGLVKGFEEEWGYFSIREMEEVNRSKGFNVIERDLYFEPKPVSEAR
;
A
#
# COMPACT_ATOMS: atom_id res chain seq x y z
N MET A 1 11.75 -9.37 28.25
CA MET A 1 11.58 -9.40 27.67
C MET A 1 11.85 -9.16 26.72
N GLY A 2 12.20 -9.26 26.55
CA GLY A 2 12.39 -9.02 25.74
C GLY A 2 11.87 -9.00 25.05
N GLN A 3 11.92 -8.85 25.06
CA GLN A 3 11.39 -8.87 24.21
C GLN A 3 11.48 -8.12 23.16
N GLY A 4 12.62 -7.59 22.67
CA GLY A 4 12.34 -7.14 21.38
C GLY A 4 11.14 -7.85 20.85
N SER A 5 10.02 -7.29 20.99
CA SER A 5 8.87 -8.02 20.52
C SER A 5 8.89 -8.03 19.00
N PRO A 6 8.53 -9.15 18.37
CA PRO A 6 8.41 -9.21 16.92
C PRO A 6 7.48 -8.12 16.36
N GLY A 7 6.50 -7.69 17.16
CA GLY A 7 5.56 -6.67 16.75
C GLY A 7 6.22 -5.33 16.47
N LYS A 8 7.24 -5.02 17.28
CA LYS A 8 7.94 -3.74 17.15
C LYS A 8 8.70 -3.67 15.84
N GLU A 9 9.35 -4.77 15.48
CA GLU A 9 10.08 -4.84 14.23
C GLU A 9 9.12 -4.77 13.05
N SER A 10 7.98 -5.45 13.17
CA SER A 10 6.97 -5.41 12.12
C SER A 10 6.47 -3.99 11.90
N GLU A 11 6.26 -3.24 13.00
CA GLU A 11 5.78 -1.87 12.89
C GLU A 11 6.76 -0.97 12.16
N MET A 12 8.05 -1.24 12.31
CA MET A 12 9.08 -0.44 11.65
C MET A 12 8.95 -0.46 10.13
N TYR A 13 8.54 -1.60 9.58
CA TYR A 13 8.41 -1.76 8.13
C TYR A 13 6.96 -1.82 7.66
N GLU A 14 6.03 -1.55 8.56
CA GLU A 14 4.61 -1.64 8.22
C GLU A 14 4.22 -0.48 7.32
N LEU A 15 3.71 -0.80 6.12
CA LEU A 15 3.34 0.23 5.15
C LEU A 15 1.90 0.69 5.34
N VAL A 16 0.99 -0.25 5.61
CA VAL A 16 -0.42 0.08 5.79
C VAL A 16 -0.88 -0.54 7.12
N PRO A 17 -0.86 0.24 8.19
CA PRO A 17 -1.29 -0.28 9.49
C PRO A 17 -2.73 -0.74 9.46
N LYS A 18 -3.08 -1.65 10.36
CA LYS A 18 -4.42 -2.23 10.37
C LYS A 18 -5.52 -1.18 10.47
N GLU A 19 -5.29 -0.14 11.26
CA GLU A 19 -6.28 0.91 11.41
C GLU A 19 -6.53 1.62 10.09
N LEU A 20 -5.47 1.85 9.32
CA LEU A 20 -5.60 2.48 8.02
C LEU A 20 -6.23 1.51 7.02
N ALA A 21 -5.78 0.26 7.02
CA ALA A 21 -6.32 -0.74 6.11
C ALA A 21 -7.82 -0.93 6.30
N ALA A 22 -8.30 -0.77 7.53
CA ALA A 22 -9.72 -0.92 7.83
C ALA A 22 -10.57 0.17 7.16
N THR A 23 -9.95 1.29 6.77
CA THR A 23 -10.67 2.37 6.07
C THR A 23 -10.69 2.17 4.58
N VAL A 24 -9.97 1.17 4.05
CA VAL A 24 -9.89 0.89 2.63
C VAL A 24 -10.91 -0.19 2.31
N PRO A 25 -11.70 -0.04 1.21
CA PRO A 25 -12.67 -1.08 0.86
C PRO A 25 -11.99 -2.44 0.67
N PRO A 26 -12.71 -3.53 0.97
CA PRO A 26 -12.14 -4.86 0.74
C PRO A 26 -12.00 -5.15 -0.76
N LEU A 27 -11.27 -6.22 -1.07
CA LEU A 27 -11.06 -6.61 -2.46
C LEU A 27 -12.39 -6.80 -3.17
N TYR A 28 -12.45 -6.37 -4.41
CA TYR A 28 -13.60 -6.46 -5.31
C TYR A 28 -14.72 -5.50 -4.98
N ALA A 29 -14.63 -4.73 -3.90
CA ALA A 29 -15.72 -3.86 -3.50
C ALA A 29 -15.93 -2.68 -4.44
N THR A 30 -14.89 -2.28 -5.18
CA THR A 30 -14.98 -1.11 -6.05
C THR A 30 -14.99 -1.46 -7.53
N GLU A 31 -15.29 -2.73 -7.87
CA GLU A 31 -15.23 -3.18 -9.27
C GLU A 31 -16.13 -2.37 -10.18
N ASP A 32 -17.28 -1.96 -9.68
CA ASP A 32 -18.27 -1.25 -10.50
C ASP A 32 -18.14 0.26 -10.43
N GLU A 33 -17.15 0.78 -9.73
CA GLU A 33 -16.98 2.23 -9.60
C GLU A 33 -16.21 2.78 -10.77
N ALA A 34 -16.78 3.78 -11.41
CA ALA A 34 -16.10 4.44 -12.54
C ALA A 34 -14.94 5.29 -12.05
N GLU A 35 -15.06 5.85 -10.84
CA GLU A 35 -14.03 6.72 -10.26
C GLU A 35 -13.66 6.20 -8.87
N PRO A 36 -12.91 5.10 -8.81
CA PRO A 36 -12.54 4.58 -7.47
C PRO A 36 -11.66 5.58 -6.73
N ILE A 37 -11.76 5.55 -5.43
CA ILE A 37 -11.02 6.46 -4.56
C ILE A 37 -9.69 5.81 -4.21
N ALA A 38 -8.60 6.52 -4.48
CA ALA A 38 -7.29 6.11 -4.00
C ALA A 38 -7.22 6.47 -2.52
N ARG A 39 -7.07 5.46 -1.68
CA ARG A 39 -7.10 5.65 -0.23
C ARG A 39 -5.71 5.78 0.37
N VAL A 40 -4.73 5.16 -0.27
CA VAL A 40 -3.36 5.12 0.20
C VAL A 40 -2.46 5.24 -1.01
N LYS A 41 -1.35 5.95 -0.86
CA LYS A 41 -0.35 6.06 -1.91
C LYS A 41 0.98 5.51 -1.40
N LEU A 42 1.53 4.54 -2.13
CA LEU A 42 2.85 4.00 -1.85
C LEU A 42 3.78 4.40 -2.99
N PHE A 43 5.06 4.53 -2.69
CA PHE A 43 6.02 4.91 -3.73
C PHE A 43 7.38 4.30 -3.42
N SER A 44 8.18 4.11 -4.47
CA SER A 44 9.54 3.60 -4.35
C SER A 44 10.52 4.76 -4.45
N CYS A 45 11.46 4.82 -3.50
CA CYS A 45 12.46 5.88 -3.51
C CYS A 45 13.54 5.68 -4.57
N PHE A 46 13.59 4.50 -5.21
CA PHE A 46 14.64 4.19 -6.18
C PHE A 46 14.23 4.43 -7.63
N ASN A 47 13.03 4.01 -8.00
CA ASN A 47 12.65 4.00 -9.41
C ASN A 47 11.42 4.84 -9.73
N GLY A 48 10.86 5.51 -8.75
CA GLY A 48 9.71 6.37 -8.98
C GLY A 48 8.38 5.64 -9.17
N TRP A 49 8.35 4.33 -8.97
CA TRP A 49 7.09 3.59 -9.07
C TRP A 49 6.14 4.04 -7.97
N THR A 50 4.85 4.05 -8.29
CA THR A 50 3.80 4.48 -7.38
C THR A 50 2.66 3.48 -7.43
N TRP A 51 2.05 3.23 -6.27
CA TRP A 51 0.88 2.34 -6.14
C TRP A 51 -0.23 3.13 -5.47
N LEU A 52 -1.35 3.29 -6.18
CA LEU A 52 -2.52 3.97 -5.62
C LEU A 52 -3.51 2.89 -5.21
N VAL A 53 -3.66 2.72 -3.90
CA VAL A 53 -4.44 1.61 -3.34
C VAL A 53 -5.91 1.98 -3.26
N THR A 54 -6.77 1.20 -3.92
CA THR A 54 -8.22 1.43 -3.87
C THR A 54 -8.95 0.34 -3.07
N GLU A 55 -8.34 -0.85 -2.96
CA GLU A 55 -8.90 -1.96 -2.21
C GLU A 55 -7.78 -2.68 -1.49
N CYS A 56 -8.11 -3.29 -0.35
CA CYS A 56 -7.08 -3.94 0.45
C CYS A 56 -7.71 -4.99 1.36
N ASP A 57 -7.03 -6.13 1.48
CA ASP A 57 -7.38 -7.16 2.45
C ASP A 57 -6.35 -7.08 3.58
N PRO A 58 -6.74 -6.59 4.76
CA PRO A 58 -5.76 -6.43 5.84
C PRO A 58 -5.20 -7.75 6.37
N GLU A 59 -5.90 -8.86 6.14
CA GLU A 59 -5.42 -10.13 6.65
C GLU A 59 -4.35 -10.75 5.76
N SER A 60 -4.57 -10.74 4.44
CA SER A 60 -3.59 -11.30 3.51
C SER A 60 -2.52 -10.31 3.11
N GLY A 61 -2.81 -9.01 3.22
CA GLY A 61 -1.92 -7.98 2.73
C GLY A 61 -2.02 -7.74 1.24
N GLU A 62 -3.00 -8.36 0.59
CA GLU A 62 -3.20 -8.16 -0.84
C GLU A 62 -4.00 -6.89 -1.09
N ALA A 63 -3.62 -6.16 -2.13
CA ALA A 63 -4.26 -4.90 -2.47
C ALA A 63 -4.53 -4.83 -3.96
N PHE A 64 -5.40 -3.90 -4.34
CA PHE A 64 -5.70 -3.64 -5.73
C PHE A 64 -5.68 -2.13 -5.95
N GLY A 65 -5.22 -1.71 -7.12
CA GLY A 65 -5.21 -0.29 -7.45
C GLY A 65 -4.44 -0.02 -8.72
N LEU A 66 -4.12 1.25 -8.91
CA LEU A 66 -3.37 1.68 -10.09
C LEU A 66 -1.89 1.65 -9.78
N VAL A 67 -1.15 0.89 -10.59
CA VAL A 67 0.30 0.78 -10.47
C VAL A 67 0.92 1.62 -11.57
N LYS A 68 1.70 2.61 -11.17
CA LYS A 68 2.40 3.48 -12.11
C LYS A 68 3.87 3.08 -12.13
N GLY A 69 4.19 2.10 -12.97
CA GLY A 69 5.55 1.63 -13.17
C GLY A 69 6.05 2.08 -14.52
N PHE A 70 6.51 1.14 -15.33
CA PHE A 70 6.86 1.47 -16.71
C PHE A 70 5.64 1.95 -17.48
N GLU A 71 4.49 1.38 -17.15
CA GLU A 71 3.20 1.80 -17.69
C GLU A 71 2.22 1.91 -16.54
N GLU A 72 1.07 2.54 -16.78
CA GLU A 72 0.02 2.60 -15.79
C GLU A 72 -0.90 1.41 -15.99
N GLU A 73 -1.04 0.57 -14.97
CA GLU A 73 -1.87 -0.62 -15.06
C GLU A 73 -2.64 -0.83 -13.77
N TRP A 74 -3.89 -1.22 -13.90
CA TRP A 74 -4.66 -1.66 -12.75
C TRP A 74 -4.27 -3.10 -12.46
N GLY A 75 -4.05 -3.42 -11.20
CA GLY A 75 -3.70 -4.79 -10.86
C GLY A 75 -3.59 -5.02 -9.37
N TYR A 76 -3.33 -6.27 -9.04
CA TYR A 76 -3.15 -6.70 -7.65
C TYR A 76 -1.68 -6.65 -7.29
N PHE A 77 -1.42 -6.35 -6.03
CA PHE A 77 -0.06 -6.37 -5.50
C PHE A 77 -0.11 -6.70 -4.02
N SER A 78 1.01 -7.16 -3.49
CA SER A 78 1.08 -7.58 -2.10
C SER A 78 1.83 -6.54 -1.27
N ILE A 79 1.10 -5.89 -0.38
CA ILE A 79 1.71 -4.94 0.55
C ILE A 79 2.66 -5.68 1.47
N ARG A 80 2.30 -6.93 1.84
CA ARG A 80 3.15 -7.73 2.70
C ARG A 80 4.50 -8.04 2.05
N GLU A 81 4.49 -8.33 0.74
CA GLU A 81 5.74 -8.56 0.02
C GLU A 81 6.59 -7.29 -0.07
N MET A 82 5.94 -6.14 -0.18
CA MET A 82 6.66 -4.87 -0.16
C MET A 82 7.36 -4.66 1.17
N GLU A 83 6.67 -5.00 2.25
CA GLU A 83 7.26 -4.91 3.59
C GLU A 83 8.44 -5.87 3.73
N GLU A 84 8.34 -7.05 3.11
CA GLU A 84 9.45 -8.01 3.12
C GLU A 84 10.67 -7.45 2.37
N VAL A 85 10.44 -6.78 1.26
CA VAL A 85 11.53 -6.14 0.55
C VAL A 85 12.22 -5.12 1.45
N ASN A 86 11.45 -4.29 2.12
CA ASN A 86 12.00 -3.29 3.04
C ASN A 86 12.79 -3.96 4.15
N ARG A 87 12.23 -5.02 4.73
CA ARG A 87 12.89 -5.73 5.82
C ARG A 87 14.20 -6.34 5.36
N SER A 88 14.23 -6.93 4.17
CA SER A 88 15.43 -7.57 3.67
C SER A 88 16.53 -6.56 3.34
N LYS A 89 16.14 -5.34 2.97
CA LYS A 89 17.10 -4.28 2.67
C LYS A 89 17.56 -3.54 3.93
N GLY A 90 16.78 -3.64 5.00
CA GLY A 90 17.09 -2.95 6.23
C GLY A 90 16.70 -1.48 6.24
N PHE A 91 15.96 -1.02 5.23
CA PHE A 91 15.41 0.33 5.20
C PHE A 91 14.21 0.34 4.25
N ASN A 92 13.44 1.42 4.31
CA ASN A 92 12.19 1.50 3.54
C ASN A 92 12.47 1.94 2.10
N VAL A 93 12.62 0.95 1.22
CA VAL A 93 12.72 1.18 -0.22
C VAL A 93 11.37 1.65 -0.75
N ILE A 94 10.30 1.07 -0.22
CA ILE A 94 8.93 1.45 -0.56
C ILE A 94 8.35 2.13 0.67
N GLU A 95 7.71 3.29 0.46
CA GLU A 95 7.20 4.10 1.56
C GLU A 95 5.76 4.49 1.29
N ARG A 96 5.05 4.83 2.36
CA ARG A 96 3.71 5.40 2.25
C ARG A 96 3.82 6.91 2.31
N ASP A 97 3.09 7.59 1.42
CA ASP A 97 3.00 9.04 1.44
C ASP A 97 2.09 9.45 2.60
N LEU A 98 2.69 9.98 3.66
CA LEU A 98 1.96 10.31 4.88
C LEU A 98 1.08 11.55 4.71
N TYR A 99 1.28 12.31 3.65
CA TYR A 99 0.50 13.52 3.38
C TYR A 99 -0.58 13.30 2.34
N PHE A 100 -0.69 12.07 1.85
CA PHE A 100 -1.69 11.75 0.84
C PHE A 100 -3.08 11.72 1.47
N GLU A 101 -4.03 12.39 0.84
CA GLU A 101 -5.43 12.36 1.25
C GLU A 101 -6.26 11.61 0.22
N PRO A 102 -7.24 10.82 0.67
CA PRO A 102 -8.07 10.06 -0.27
C PRO A 102 -8.72 10.96 -1.30
N LYS A 103 -8.67 10.53 -2.55
CA LYS A 103 -9.24 11.28 -3.68
C LYS A 103 -9.41 10.32 -4.84
N PRO A 104 -10.26 10.68 -5.83
CA PRO A 104 -10.40 9.82 -6.99
C PRO A 104 -9.05 9.58 -7.67
N VAL A 105 -8.87 8.36 -8.18
CA VAL A 105 -7.61 8.00 -8.82
C VAL A 105 -7.27 8.97 -9.93
N SER A 106 -8.29 9.43 -10.68
CA SER A 106 -8.04 10.38 -11.77
C SER A 106 -7.39 11.67 -11.29
N GLU A 107 -7.60 12.06 -10.03
CA GLU A 107 -6.98 13.25 -9.46
C GLU A 107 -5.65 12.95 -8.80
N ALA A 108 -5.41 11.69 -8.44
CA ALA A 108 -4.21 11.29 -7.70
C ALA A 108 -3.04 10.92 -8.62
N ARG A 109 -3.34 10.54 -9.86
CA ARG A 109 -2.33 10.02 -10.78
C ARG A 109 -1.50 11.12 -11.43
#